data_a1ec9e097a889dd2e9fc19e8c46be603
#
_entry.id   a1ec9e097a889dd2e9fc19e8c46be603
#
_cell.length_a   1.000
_cell.length_b   1.000
_cell.length_c   1.000
_cell.angle_alpha   90.00
_cell.angle_beta   90.00
_cell.angle_gamma   90.00
#
_symmetry.space_group_name_H-M   'P 1'
#
loop_
_entity.id
_entity.type
_entity.pdbx_description
1 polymer ?
#
loop_
_entity_poly.entity_id
_entity_poly.type
_entity_poly.pdbx_seq_one_letter_code
_entity_poly.pdbx_strand_id
1 'polypeptide(L)'
;IEIPMNSDPVKYEVDKESGALFVDRFMGTAMHYPTNYGYVPKTISGDGDPVDVLVMTPFPLPPGVVVPCRAIGILKMTDEAGEDGKVLAVPTDKILSIYTQWQKPEDLNPLRLKTIAHFFEHYKDLEAGKWVKVKGWKDAAAAKAEITSGVERAKAGK
;
A
#
# COMPACT_ATOMS: atom_id res chain seq x y z
N ILE A 1 7.02 -6.95 -0.80
CA ILE A 1 7.29 -5.79 0.09
C ILE A 1 8.43 -4.97 -0.49
N GLU A 2 8.26 -3.66 -0.54
CA GLU A 2 9.30 -2.71 -0.94
C GLU A 2 9.84 -1.91 0.24
N ILE A 3 8.96 -1.51 1.16
CA ILE A 3 9.31 -0.67 2.31
C ILE A 3 8.80 -1.31 3.59
N PRO A 4 9.68 -1.65 4.55
CA PRO A 4 9.25 -2.20 5.83
C PRO A 4 8.46 -1.20 6.67
N MET A 5 7.52 -1.67 7.48
CA MET A 5 6.87 -0.80 8.46
C MET A 5 7.90 -0.23 9.44
N ASN A 6 7.65 0.99 9.88
CA ASN A 6 8.50 1.73 10.83
C ASN A 6 9.94 1.99 10.35
N SER A 7 10.22 1.79 9.05
CA SER A 7 11.53 2.13 8.49
C SER A 7 11.68 3.64 8.32
N ASP A 8 12.93 4.08 8.21
CA ASP A 8 13.26 5.46 7.89
C ASP A 8 12.59 5.91 6.59
N PRO A 9 12.37 7.22 6.40
CA PRO A 9 11.63 7.75 5.26
C PRO A 9 12.43 7.70 3.94
N VAL A 10 12.79 6.51 3.54
CA VAL A 10 13.43 6.22 2.25
C VAL A 10 12.42 5.45 1.39
N LYS A 11 12.12 5.96 0.21
CA LYS A 11 11.27 5.25 -0.73
C LYS A 11 12.11 4.28 -1.55
N TYR A 12 11.81 2.99 -1.40
CA TYR A 12 12.36 1.92 -2.22
C TYR A 12 11.33 1.46 -3.24
N GLU A 13 11.80 1.08 -4.41
CA GLU A 13 10.96 0.59 -5.49
C GLU A 13 11.65 -0.58 -6.21
N VAL A 14 10.89 -1.62 -6.50
CA VAL A 14 11.36 -2.75 -7.30
C VAL A 14 11.24 -2.41 -8.78
N ASP A 15 12.35 -2.46 -9.49
CA ASP A 15 12.32 -2.43 -10.95
C ASP A 15 11.75 -3.75 -11.47
N LYS A 16 10.62 -3.68 -12.19
CA LYS A 16 9.87 -4.84 -12.64
C LYS A 16 10.58 -5.62 -13.75
N GLU A 17 11.51 -4.99 -14.43
CA GLU A 17 12.29 -5.60 -15.49
C GLU A 17 13.46 -6.42 -14.94
N SER A 18 14.26 -5.83 -14.08
CA SER A 18 15.43 -6.49 -13.49
C SER A 18 15.17 -7.22 -12.18
N GLY A 19 14.08 -6.87 -11.48
CA GLY A 19 13.79 -7.37 -10.13
C GLY A 19 14.64 -6.72 -9.03
N ALA A 20 15.51 -5.77 -9.38
CA ALA A 20 16.35 -5.08 -8.40
C ALA A 20 15.56 -4.07 -7.58
N LEU A 21 15.94 -3.92 -6.32
CA LEU A 21 15.37 -2.93 -5.42
C LEU A 21 16.21 -1.64 -5.51
N PHE A 22 15.56 -0.53 -5.86
CA PHE A 22 16.21 0.78 -5.98
C PHE A 22 15.81 1.71 -4.86
N VAL A 23 16.67 2.63 -4.51
CA VAL A 23 16.29 3.84 -3.80
C VAL A 23 15.68 4.80 -4.83
N ASP A 24 14.37 5.01 -4.73
CA ASP A 24 13.68 6.00 -5.57
C ASP A 24 14.02 7.42 -5.11
N ARG A 25 13.83 7.68 -3.82
CA ARG A 25 14.22 8.96 -3.21
C ARG A 25 14.26 8.88 -1.69
N PHE A 26 15.00 9.82 -1.09
CA PHE A 26 14.88 10.12 0.33
C PHE A 26 13.74 11.10 0.50
N MET A 27 12.80 10.78 1.40
CA MET A 27 11.65 11.63 1.66
C MET A 27 12.02 12.69 2.70
N GLY A 28 11.49 13.90 2.54
CA GLY A 28 11.77 15.01 3.46
C GLY A 28 11.04 14.92 4.79
N THR A 29 10.05 14.03 4.90
CA THR A 29 9.24 13.87 6.12
C THR A 29 10.03 13.23 7.27
N ALA A 30 9.66 13.56 8.51
CA ALA A 30 10.13 12.86 9.71
C ALA A 30 9.28 11.64 10.08
N MET A 31 8.19 11.38 9.35
CA MET A 31 7.30 10.24 9.60
C MET A 31 7.89 8.95 9.05
N HIS A 32 7.53 7.83 9.70
CA HIS A 32 7.83 6.49 9.21
C HIS A 32 6.61 5.88 8.54
N TYR A 33 6.81 4.96 7.59
CA TYR A 33 5.73 4.19 7.01
C TYR A 33 5.00 3.42 8.12
N PRO A 34 3.68 3.57 8.24
CA PRO A 34 2.93 2.96 9.35
C PRO A 34 2.65 1.46 9.17
N THR A 35 2.83 0.95 7.96
CA THR A 35 2.64 -0.45 7.58
C THR A 35 3.78 -0.88 6.67
N ASN A 36 3.96 -2.19 6.46
CA ASN A 36 4.76 -2.61 5.31
C ASN A 36 4.07 -2.13 4.04
N TYR A 37 4.85 -1.64 3.11
CA TYR A 37 4.37 -1.10 1.83
C TYR A 37 4.96 -1.91 0.68
N GLY A 38 4.13 -2.23 -0.28
CA GLY A 38 4.57 -2.96 -1.46
C GLY A 38 3.51 -2.91 -2.56
N TYR A 39 3.55 -3.89 -3.44
CA TYR A 39 2.63 -3.95 -4.57
C TYR A 39 2.14 -5.37 -4.83
N VAL A 40 1.03 -5.48 -5.54
CA VAL A 40 0.50 -6.75 -6.03
C VAL A 40 1.11 -7.03 -7.40
N PRO A 41 1.92 -8.09 -7.55
CA PRO A 41 2.52 -8.42 -8.84
C PRO A 41 1.50 -8.67 -9.94
N LYS A 42 1.85 -8.37 -11.18
CA LYS A 42 1.00 -8.58 -12.37
C LYS A 42 -0.32 -7.80 -12.32
N THR A 43 -0.28 -6.61 -11.76
CA THR A 43 -1.38 -5.65 -11.75
C THR A 43 -0.93 -4.31 -12.29
N ILE A 44 -1.88 -3.52 -12.81
CA ILE A 44 -1.68 -2.12 -13.21
C ILE A 44 -2.84 -1.32 -12.65
N SER A 45 -2.54 -0.30 -11.86
CA SER A 45 -3.53 0.65 -11.33
C SER A 45 -3.86 1.74 -12.36
N GLY A 46 -4.75 2.66 -12.00
CA GLY A 46 -5.19 3.74 -12.88
C GLY A 46 -4.09 4.73 -13.26
N ASP A 47 -3.05 4.85 -12.47
CA ASP A 47 -1.87 5.70 -12.70
C ASP A 47 -0.76 5.03 -13.55
N GLY A 48 -0.93 3.76 -13.90
CA GLY A 48 0.03 2.98 -14.69
C GLY A 48 1.01 2.16 -13.88
N ASP A 49 1.07 2.35 -12.58
CA ASP A 49 1.90 1.56 -11.66
C ASP A 49 1.16 0.32 -11.15
N PRO A 50 1.83 -0.69 -10.61
CA PRO A 50 1.17 -1.80 -9.94
C PRO A 50 0.26 -1.34 -8.80
N VAL A 51 -0.75 -2.15 -8.48
CA VAL A 51 -1.64 -1.87 -7.34
C VAL A 51 -0.85 -1.88 -6.03
N ASP A 52 -0.84 -0.78 -5.32
CA ASP A 52 -0.16 -0.63 -4.04
C ASP A 52 -0.89 -1.37 -2.92
N VAL A 53 -0.13 -1.94 -1.99
CA VAL A 53 -0.68 -2.67 -0.84
C VAL A 53 0.04 -2.32 0.45
N LEU A 54 -0.77 -2.09 1.48
CA LEU A 54 -0.34 -1.88 2.86
C LEU A 54 -0.56 -3.19 3.62
N VAL A 55 0.53 -3.84 4.04
CA VAL A 55 0.44 -5.13 4.72
C VAL A 55 0.68 -4.95 6.22
N MET A 56 -0.36 -5.28 6.99
CA MET A 56 -0.30 -5.25 8.45
C MET A 56 0.36 -6.51 8.98
N THR A 57 1.41 -6.35 9.75
CA THR A 57 2.08 -7.45 10.46
C THR A 57 2.55 -6.98 11.84
N PRO A 58 2.79 -7.89 12.81
CA PRO A 58 3.31 -7.50 14.11
C PRO A 58 4.79 -7.07 14.08
N PHE A 59 5.51 -7.45 13.03
CA PHE A 59 6.94 -7.14 12.85
C PHE A 59 7.18 -6.64 11.42
N PRO A 60 8.19 -5.77 11.20
CA PRO A 60 8.55 -5.35 9.85
C PRO A 60 9.01 -6.54 9.00
N LEU A 61 8.62 -6.53 7.73
CA LEU A 61 9.05 -7.52 6.74
C LEU A 61 10.18 -6.95 5.89
N PRO A 62 11.24 -7.72 5.61
CA PRO A 62 12.33 -7.28 4.75
C PRO A 62 11.88 -6.93 3.34
N PRO A 63 12.53 -5.96 2.67
CA PRO A 63 12.29 -5.68 1.26
C PRO A 63 12.56 -6.90 0.37
N GLY A 64 11.77 -7.07 -0.67
CA GLY A 64 11.86 -8.19 -1.60
C GLY A 64 11.07 -9.44 -1.19
N VAL A 65 10.55 -9.47 0.03
CA VAL A 65 9.75 -10.61 0.53
C VAL A 65 8.38 -10.62 -0.12
N VAL A 66 7.93 -11.80 -0.51
CA VAL A 66 6.57 -12.07 -0.96
C VAL A 66 5.78 -12.68 0.19
N VAL A 67 4.62 -12.11 0.49
CA VAL A 67 3.75 -12.61 1.54
C VAL A 67 2.33 -12.81 1.00
N PRO A 68 1.77 -14.02 1.08
CA PRO A 68 0.37 -14.25 0.75
C PRO A 68 -0.55 -13.50 1.72
N CYS A 69 -1.43 -12.67 1.15
CA CYS A 69 -2.32 -11.80 1.91
C CYS A 69 -3.76 -11.93 1.46
N ARG A 70 -4.67 -11.47 2.31
CA ARG A 70 -6.06 -11.18 1.96
C ARG A 70 -6.35 -9.70 2.16
N ALA A 71 -7.07 -9.10 1.21
CA ALA A 71 -7.47 -7.70 1.30
C ALA A 71 -8.63 -7.56 2.29
N ILE A 72 -8.56 -6.52 3.13
CA ILE A 72 -9.63 -6.18 4.07
C ILE A 72 -10.22 -4.80 3.83
N GLY A 73 -9.57 -3.96 3.03
CA GLY A 73 -10.05 -2.64 2.70
C GLY A 73 -9.12 -1.91 1.75
N ILE A 74 -9.45 -0.66 1.47
CA ILE A 74 -8.66 0.22 0.62
C ILE A 74 -8.79 1.66 1.08
N LEU A 75 -7.67 2.37 1.18
CA LEU A 75 -7.65 3.81 1.38
C LEU A 75 -7.68 4.50 0.02
N LYS A 76 -8.78 5.18 -0.28
CA LYS A 76 -8.93 5.97 -1.49
C LYS A 76 -8.30 7.34 -1.33
N MET A 77 -7.52 7.76 -2.31
CA MET A 77 -6.90 9.07 -2.34
C MET A 77 -6.68 9.53 -3.78
N THR A 78 -6.38 10.81 -3.93
CA THR A 78 -5.91 11.41 -5.19
C THR A 78 -4.61 12.16 -4.92
N ASP A 79 -3.76 12.23 -5.91
CA ASP A 79 -2.56 13.06 -5.90
C ASP A 79 -2.38 13.76 -7.24
N GLU A 80 -1.23 14.38 -7.46
CA GLU A 80 -0.90 15.09 -8.71
C GLU A 80 -0.95 14.20 -9.95
N ALA A 81 -0.82 12.89 -9.81
CA ALA A 81 -0.91 11.92 -10.90
C ALA A 81 -2.34 11.38 -11.13
N GLY A 82 -3.28 11.65 -10.22
CA GLY A 82 -4.68 11.23 -10.33
C GLY A 82 -5.18 10.35 -9.21
N GLU A 83 -6.08 9.43 -9.54
CA GLU A 83 -6.65 8.47 -8.59
C GLU A 83 -5.58 7.49 -8.12
N ASP A 84 -5.47 7.38 -6.81
CA ASP A 84 -4.54 6.46 -6.15
C ASP A 84 -5.27 5.74 -5.02
N GLY A 85 -5.06 4.45 -4.90
CA GLY A 85 -5.66 3.63 -3.85
C GLY A 85 -4.60 2.75 -3.21
N LYS A 86 -4.63 2.67 -1.88
CA LYS A 86 -3.73 1.79 -1.11
C LYS A 86 -4.57 0.66 -0.52
N VAL A 87 -4.44 -0.53 -1.07
CA VAL A 87 -5.11 -1.73 -0.53
C VAL A 87 -4.58 -2.02 0.86
N LEU A 88 -5.48 -2.26 1.81
CA LEU A 88 -5.13 -2.72 3.15
C LEU A 88 -5.29 -4.22 3.23
N ALA A 89 -4.24 -4.91 3.58
CA ALA A 89 -4.20 -6.37 3.62
C ALA A 89 -3.55 -6.89 4.90
N VAL A 90 -3.88 -8.11 5.23
CA VAL A 90 -3.24 -8.90 6.30
C VAL A 90 -2.76 -10.22 5.72
N PRO A 91 -1.73 -10.85 6.30
CA PRO A 91 -1.34 -12.19 5.88
C PRO A 91 -2.52 -13.18 5.95
N THR A 92 -2.52 -14.16 5.07
CA THR A 92 -3.55 -15.24 5.15
C THR A 92 -3.48 -15.95 6.49
N ASP A 93 -4.59 -16.50 6.94
CA ASP A 93 -4.70 -17.17 8.25
C ASP A 93 -3.72 -18.34 8.41
N LYS A 94 -3.33 -18.98 7.30
CA LYS A 94 -2.32 -20.02 7.29
C LYS A 94 -0.95 -19.51 7.73
N ILE A 95 -0.62 -18.26 7.41
CA ILE A 95 0.67 -17.64 7.75
C ILE A 95 0.59 -16.99 9.12
N LEU A 96 -0.51 -16.28 9.40
CA LEU A 96 -0.67 -15.53 10.64
C LEU A 96 -2.16 -15.47 11.01
N SER A 97 -2.54 -16.19 12.05
CA SER A 97 -3.95 -16.33 12.47
C SER A 97 -4.45 -15.24 13.43
N ILE A 98 -3.58 -14.35 13.91
CA ILE A 98 -3.98 -13.33 14.91
C ILE A 98 -4.93 -12.26 14.35
N TYR A 99 -5.00 -12.12 13.01
CA TYR A 99 -5.87 -11.16 12.34
C TYR A 99 -7.08 -11.80 11.67
N THR A 100 -7.39 -13.04 11.98
CA THR A 100 -8.50 -13.80 11.36
C THR A 100 -9.84 -13.06 11.43
N GLN A 101 -10.09 -12.31 12.51
CA GLN A 101 -11.33 -11.56 12.70
C GLN A 101 -11.37 -10.22 11.98
N TRP A 102 -10.26 -9.75 11.43
CA TRP A 102 -10.23 -8.53 10.65
C TRP A 102 -10.71 -8.78 9.23
N GLN A 103 -11.93 -8.31 8.94
CA GLN A 103 -12.60 -8.48 7.64
C GLN A 103 -12.83 -7.15 6.92
N LYS A 104 -12.76 -6.04 7.63
CA LYS A 104 -12.99 -4.67 7.13
C LYS A 104 -12.11 -3.69 7.89
N PRO A 105 -11.87 -2.48 7.35
CA PRO A 105 -11.03 -1.48 8.02
C PRO A 105 -11.49 -1.16 9.45
N GLU A 106 -12.79 -1.08 9.67
CA GLU A 106 -13.37 -0.72 10.98
C GLU A 106 -13.12 -1.77 12.07
N ASP A 107 -12.65 -2.96 11.72
CA ASP A 107 -12.21 -3.96 12.71
C ASP A 107 -10.88 -3.60 13.36
N LEU A 108 -10.10 -2.67 12.76
CA LEU A 108 -8.91 -2.11 13.35
C LEU A 108 -9.26 -1.03 14.38
N ASN A 109 -8.33 -0.78 15.30
CA ASN A 109 -8.45 0.38 16.18
C ASN A 109 -8.59 1.66 15.34
N PRO A 110 -9.59 2.54 15.63
CA PRO A 110 -9.79 3.78 14.87
C PRO A 110 -8.57 4.68 14.77
N LEU A 111 -7.73 4.73 15.81
CA LEU A 111 -6.49 5.49 15.79
C LEU A 111 -5.51 4.93 14.76
N ARG A 112 -5.48 3.61 14.60
CA ARG A 112 -4.61 2.96 13.61
C ARG A 112 -4.98 3.37 12.19
N LEU A 113 -6.26 3.38 11.86
CA LEU A 113 -6.76 3.84 10.56
C LEU A 113 -6.42 5.31 10.32
N LYS A 114 -6.58 6.14 11.35
CA LYS A 114 -6.22 7.57 11.27
C LYS A 114 -4.72 7.78 11.08
N THR A 115 -3.88 7.01 11.76
CA THR A 115 -2.43 7.07 11.62
C THR A 115 -1.99 6.75 10.19
N ILE A 116 -2.56 5.72 9.58
CA ILE A 116 -2.27 5.34 8.20
C ILE A 116 -2.70 6.45 7.24
N ALA A 117 -3.92 6.93 7.36
CA ALA A 117 -4.44 8.01 6.52
C ALA A 117 -3.63 9.30 6.66
N HIS A 118 -3.29 9.68 7.89
CA HIS A 118 -2.46 10.85 8.20
C HIS A 118 -1.09 10.77 7.52
N PHE A 119 -0.44 9.60 7.56
CA PHE A 119 0.84 9.44 6.88
C PHE A 119 0.72 9.74 5.38
N PHE A 120 -0.24 9.13 4.68
CA PHE A 120 -0.39 9.34 3.24
C PHE A 120 -0.88 10.74 2.88
N GLU A 121 -1.63 11.39 3.76
CA GLU A 121 -2.05 12.77 3.55
C GLU A 121 -0.89 13.76 3.60
N HIS A 122 0.14 13.49 4.40
CA HIS A 122 1.22 14.41 4.71
C HIS A 122 2.62 14.02 4.24
N TYR A 123 2.83 12.78 3.79
CA TYR A 123 4.18 12.30 3.50
C TYR A 123 4.87 13.01 2.33
N LYS A 124 4.12 13.70 1.48
CA LYS A 124 4.63 14.51 0.36
C LYS A 124 4.65 16.03 0.64
N ASP A 125 4.26 16.48 1.82
CA ASP A 125 4.07 17.92 2.11
C ASP A 125 5.33 18.76 1.87
N LEU A 126 6.51 18.20 2.07
CA LEU A 126 7.78 18.91 1.88
C LEU A 126 8.36 18.77 0.47
N GLU A 127 7.67 18.09 -0.44
CA GLU A 127 8.07 17.93 -1.82
C GLU A 127 7.35 18.95 -2.71
N ALA A 128 8.13 19.77 -3.42
CA ALA A 128 7.59 20.83 -4.27
C ALA A 128 6.67 20.29 -5.36
N GLY A 129 5.47 20.88 -5.50
CA GLY A 129 4.49 20.51 -6.51
C GLY A 129 3.72 19.23 -6.27
N LYS A 130 3.97 18.56 -5.15
CA LYS A 130 3.27 17.31 -4.78
C LYS A 130 2.24 17.56 -3.70
N TRP A 131 1.14 16.80 -3.78
CA TRP A 131 0.06 16.87 -2.81
C TRP A 131 -0.69 15.52 -2.79
N VAL A 132 -1.41 15.27 -1.71
CA VAL A 132 -2.31 14.13 -1.55
C VAL A 132 -3.60 14.59 -0.91
N LYS A 133 -4.72 14.10 -1.42
CA LYS A 133 -6.04 14.27 -0.82
C LYS A 133 -6.62 12.89 -0.49
N VAL A 134 -6.72 12.59 0.78
CA VAL A 134 -7.34 11.35 1.26
C VAL A 134 -8.85 11.47 1.15
N LYS A 135 -9.49 10.49 0.53
CA LYS A 135 -10.95 10.40 0.37
C LYS A 135 -11.62 9.51 1.43
N GLY A 136 -10.85 8.59 2.03
CA GLY A 136 -11.31 7.72 3.09
C GLY A 136 -11.21 6.24 2.78
N TRP A 137 -11.60 5.43 3.76
CA TRP A 137 -11.56 3.98 3.70
C TRP A 137 -12.80 3.41 3.00
N LYS A 138 -12.58 2.35 2.21
CA LYS A 138 -13.63 1.51 1.62
C LYS A 138 -13.38 0.06 2.03
N ASP A 139 -14.40 -0.78 1.84
CA ASP A 139 -14.43 -2.16 2.32
C ASP A 139 -13.55 -3.14 1.50
N ALA A 140 -13.56 -4.40 1.93
CA ALA A 140 -12.82 -5.46 1.25
C ALA A 140 -13.30 -5.69 -0.19
N ALA A 141 -14.59 -5.51 -0.47
CA ALA A 141 -15.13 -5.66 -1.83
C ALA A 141 -14.54 -4.61 -2.78
N ALA A 142 -14.40 -3.35 -2.33
CA ALA A 142 -13.77 -2.30 -3.10
C ALA A 142 -12.28 -2.58 -3.34
N ALA A 143 -11.57 -3.11 -2.35
CA ALA A 143 -10.18 -3.52 -2.49
C ALA A 143 -10.00 -4.65 -3.52
N LYS A 144 -10.83 -5.67 -3.44
CA LYS A 144 -10.82 -6.79 -4.40
C LYS A 144 -11.13 -6.34 -5.83
N ALA A 145 -12.06 -5.41 -5.98
CA ALA A 145 -12.39 -4.81 -7.27
C ALA A 145 -11.20 -4.08 -7.88
N GLU A 146 -10.44 -3.31 -7.08
CA GLU A 146 -9.23 -2.64 -7.56
C GLU A 146 -8.16 -3.65 -8.01
N ILE A 147 -7.92 -4.70 -7.23
CA ILE A 147 -6.96 -5.75 -7.60
C ILE A 147 -7.40 -6.46 -8.88
N THR A 148 -8.67 -6.85 -8.99
CA THR A 148 -9.20 -7.52 -10.18
C THR A 148 -9.08 -6.64 -11.41
N SER A 149 -9.46 -5.37 -11.31
CA SER A 149 -9.29 -4.40 -12.39
C SER A 149 -7.82 -4.23 -12.79
N GLY A 150 -6.93 -4.22 -11.80
CA GLY A 150 -5.49 -4.17 -12.03
C GLY A 150 -4.96 -5.37 -12.80
N VAL A 151 -5.45 -6.56 -12.48
CA VAL A 151 -5.11 -7.80 -13.22
C VAL A 151 -5.60 -7.71 -14.67
N GLU A 152 -6.83 -7.26 -14.89
CA GLU A 152 -7.40 -7.12 -16.23
C GLU A 152 -6.62 -6.10 -17.08
N ARG A 153 -6.26 -4.94 -16.51
CA ARG A 153 -5.42 -3.94 -17.19
C ARG A 153 -4.05 -4.52 -17.57
N ALA A 154 -3.41 -5.27 -16.67
CA ALA A 154 -2.12 -5.89 -16.93
C ALA A 154 -2.20 -6.93 -18.06
N LYS A 155 -3.28 -7.69 -18.15
CA LYS A 155 -3.52 -8.64 -19.25
C LYS A 155 -3.76 -7.93 -20.58
N ALA A 156 -4.50 -6.81 -20.58
CA ALA A 156 -4.84 -6.06 -21.78
C ALA A 156 -3.64 -5.28 -22.35
N GLY A 157 -2.65 -4.94 -21.53
CA GLY A 157 -1.43 -4.23 -21.92
C GLY A 157 -0.32 -5.10 -22.51
N LYS A 158 -0.58 -6.38 -22.76
CA LYS A 158 0.39 -7.33 -23.34
C LYS A 158 0.29 -7.44 -24.84
#